data_b022279c766fbf911c84141a021b877c
#
_entry.id   b022279c766fbf911c84141a021b877c
#
_cell.length_a   1.000
_cell.length_b   1.000
_cell.length_c   1.000
_cell.angle_alpha   90.00
_cell.angle_beta   90.00
_cell.angle_gamma   90.00
#
_symmetry.space_group_name_H-M   'P 1'
#
loop_
_entity.id
_entity.type
_entity.pdbx_description
1 polymer ?
#
loop_
_entity_poly.entity_id
_entity_poly.type
_entity_poly.pdbx_seq_one_letter_code
_entity_poly.pdbx_strand_id
1 'polypeptide(L)'
;MNRLNEKIAEILRQHPEGEPFFDALDAMIRGDQDILGSFMNFVYNKIGGERFGVILSGNFGNAIFSAYGLDLYQNFDDVILVNGGIRKGEVPVIFKEKLETTDYIFLDDSFYSGTTRNAISSVLGSLNGRIIKTFVIYDGAKVRQKNVLSMFRYFDKYPEIRELDV
;
A
#
# COMPACT_ATOMS: atom_id res chain seq x y z
N MET A 1 -0.43 23.60 0.91
CA MET A 1 -1.00 22.25 0.66
C MET A 1 -0.19 21.63 -0.47
N ASN A 2 0.24 20.39 -0.33
CA ASN A 2 1.06 19.75 -1.35
C ASN A 2 0.19 19.44 -2.59
N ARG A 3 0.73 19.59 -3.79
CA ARG A 3 0.03 19.32 -5.07
C ARG A 3 -0.62 17.93 -5.14
N LEU A 4 -0.03 16.95 -4.45
CA LEU A 4 -0.58 15.61 -4.31
C LEU A 4 -1.89 15.63 -3.51
N ASN A 5 -1.92 16.35 -2.39
CA ASN A 5 -3.10 16.48 -1.53
C ASN A 5 -4.28 17.10 -2.29
N GLU A 6 -3.99 18.08 -3.15
CA GLU A 6 -5.01 18.73 -3.99
C GLU A 6 -5.60 17.77 -5.00
N LYS A 7 -4.76 16.97 -5.67
CA LYS A 7 -5.19 15.96 -6.65
C LYS A 7 -6.06 14.87 -6.01
N ILE A 8 -5.62 14.32 -4.87
CA ILE A 8 -6.40 13.30 -4.16
C ILE A 8 -7.72 13.90 -3.64
N ALA A 9 -7.67 15.10 -3.10
CA ALA A 9 -8.86 15.82 -2.66
C ALA A 9 -9.86 16.06 -3.80
N GLU A 10 -9.37 16.33 -5.00
CA GLU A 10 -10.21 16.52 -6.16
C GLU A 10 -10.87 15.20 -6.61
N ILE A 11 -10.12 14.09 -6.63
CA ILE A 11 -10.68 12.77 -6.95
C ILE A 11 -11.74 12.38 -5.92
N LEU A 12 -11.50 12.59 -4.64
CA LEU A 12 -12.47 12.32 -3.58
C LEU A 12 -13.75 13.16 -3.71
N ARG A 13 -13.65 14.41 -4.17
CA ARG A 13 -14.81 15.28 -4.44
C ARG A 13 -15.62 14.82 -5.65
N GLN A 14 -14.96 14.32 -6.69
CA GLN A 14 -15.60 13.85 -7.92
C GLN A 14 -16.20 12.45 -7.75
N HIS A 15 -15.58 11.61 -6.92
CA HIS A 15 -15.94 10.21 -6.71
C HIS A 15 -15.94 9.90 -5.20
N PRO A 16 -16.95 10.37 -4.46
CA PRO A 16 -16.94 10.28 -2.99
C PRO A 16 -17.07 8.86 -2.42
N GLU A 17 -17.54 7.90 -3.20
CA GLU A 17 -17.75 6.52 -2.71
C GLU A 17 -17.58 5.47 -3.82
N GLY A 18 -17.06 4.28 -3.46
CA GLY A 18 -17.15 3.05 -4.22
C GLY A 18 -16.15 2.87 -5.36
N GLU A 19 -16.47 1.96 -6.28
CA GLU A 19 -15.59 1.58 -7.41
C GLU A 19 -15.10 2.75 -8.27
N PRO A 20 -15.92 3.78 -8.62
CA PRO A 20 -15.43 4.91 -9.40
C PRO A 20 -14.28 5.70 -8.76
N PHE A 21 -14.24 5.77 -7.43
CA PHE A 21 -13.11 6.38 -6.71
C PHE A 21 -11.84 5.55 -6.88
N PHE A 22 -11.95 4.22 -6.74
CA PHE A 22 -10.80 3.34 -6.91
C PHE A 22 -10.28 3.32 -8.33
N ASP A 23 -11.16 3.31 -9.33
CA ASP A 23 -10.77 3.38 -10.73
C ASP A 23 -10.06 4.70 -11.04
N ALA A 24 -10.52 5.81 -10.49
CA ALA A 24 -9.91 7.11 -10.63
C ALA A 24 -8.55 7.20 -9.89
N LEU A 25 -8.47 6.65 -8.69
CA LEU A 25 -7.23 6.55 -7.91
C LEU A 25 -6.19 5.68 -8.62
N ASP A 26 -6.60 4.52 -9.11
CA ASP A 26 -5.77 3.60 -9.89
C ASP A 26 -5.26 4.24 -11.18
N ALA A 27 -6.13 4.94 -11.91
CA ALA A 27 -5.76 5.65 -13.13
C ALA A 27 -4.73 6.76 -12.84
N MET A 28 -4.93 7.51 -11.76
CA MET A 28 -4.02 8.54 -11.31
C MET A 28 -2.66 7.96 -10.93
N ILE A 29 -2.65 6.88 -10.14
CA ILE A 29 -1.42 6.24 -9.67
C ILE A 29 -0.62 5.67 -10.83
N ARG A 30 -1.29 5.04 -11.80
CA ARG A 30 -0.63 4.49 -13.00
C ARG A 30 -0.02 5.56 -13.91
N GLY A 31 -0.59 6.75 -13.92
CA GLY A 31 -0.18 7.86 -14.79
C GLY A 31 0.74 8.90 -14.14
N ASP A 32 0.90 8.91 -12.84
CA ASP A 32 1.58 9.98 -12.10
C ASP A 32 2.77 9.48 -11.27
N GLN A 33 3.96 9.55 -11.86
CA GLN A 33 5.19 9.16 -11.16
C GLN A 33 5.48 10.01 -9.91
N ASP A 34 4.98 11.23 -9.83
CA ASP A 34 5.15 12.10 -8.66
C ASP A 34 4.42 11.53 -7.44
N ILE A 35 3.29 10.86 -7.65
CA ILE A 35 2.54 10.20 -6.57
C ILE A 35 3.30 8.99 -6.05
N LEU A 36 3.79 8.14 -6.95
CA LEU A 36 4.60 6.98 -6.56
C LEU A 36 5.87 7.43 -5.83
N GLY A 37 6.54 8.47 -6.31
CA GLY A 37 7.72 9.04 -5.66
C GLY A 37 7.42 9.59 -4.27
N SER A 38 6.33 10.33 -4.12
CA SER A 38 5.89 10.85 -2.81
C SER A 38 5.56 9.72 -1.84
N PHE A 39 4.91 8.66 -2.33
CA PHE A 39 4.60 7.48 -1.51
C PHE A 39 5.87 6.75 -1.07
N MET A 40 6.82 6.52 -1.97
CA MET A 40 8.07 5.86 -1.61
C MET A 40 8.89 6.70 -0.61
N ASN A 41 8.94 8.02 -0.78
CA ASN A 41 9.57 8.92 0.19
C ASN A 41 8.88 8.83 1.57
N PHE A 42 7.57 8.79 1.60
CA PHE A 42 6.80 8.58 2.84
C PHE A 42 7.19 7.25 3.51
N VAL A 43 7.26 6.15 2.75
CA VAL A 43 7.67 4.84 3.28
C VAL A 43 9.08 4.91 3.86
N TYR A 44 10.06 5.40 3.10
CA TYR A 44 11.45 5.48 3.55
C TYR A 44 11.62 6.37 4.80
N ASN A 45 10.92 7.49 4.87
CA ASN A 45 10.97 8.35 6.05
C ASN A 45 10.42 7.65 7.31
N LYS A 46 9.37 6.84 7.15
CA LYS A 46 8.74 6.13 8.28
C LYS A 46 9.49 4.90 8.74
N ILE A 47 10.22 4.22 7.87
CA ILE A 47 11.06 3.08 8.27
C ILE A 47 12.41 3.52 8.86
N GLY A 48 12.86 4.75 8.57
CA GLY A 48 14.01 5.37 9.25
C GLY A 48 15.32 4.60 9.15
N GLY A 49 15.55 3.86 8.07
CA GLY A 49 16.74 3.04 7.87
C GLY A 49 16.68 1.65 8.51
N GLU A 50 15.57 1.28 9.17
CA GLU A 50 15.32 -0.12 9.53
C GLU A 50 15.18 -0.97 8.27
N ARG A 51 15.65 -2.22 8.35
CA ARG A 51 15.60 -3.13 7.20
C ARG A 51 14.52 -4.17 7.38
N PHE A 52 13.74 -4.33 6.33
CA PHE A 52 12.62 -5.27 6.25
C PHE A 52 12.60 -5.93 4.87
N GLY A 53 11.83 -7.01 4.73
CA GLY A 53 11.31 -7.42 3.44
C GLY A 53 10.15 -6.49 3.02
N VAL A 54 9.89 -6.40 1.73
CA VAL A 54 8.77 -5.65 1.18
C VAL A 54 7.87 -6.56 0.35
N ILE A 55 6.57 -6.42 0.56
CA ILE A 55 5.53 -7.11 -0.20
C ILE A 55 4.73 -6.07 -0.98
N LEU A 56 4.57 -6.33 -2.27
CA LEU A 56 3.81 -5.54 -3.21
C LEU A 56 2.69 -6.40 -3.79
N SER A 57 1.51 -5.85 -4.01
CA SER A 57 0.41 -6.58 -4.63
C SER A 57 -0.34 -5.77 -5.69
N GLY A 58 -0.96 -6.49 -6.61
CA GLY A 58 -1.85 -5.93 -7.62
C GLY A 58 -1.21 -4.95 -8.58
N ASN A 59 -2.05 -4.13 -9.20
CA ASN A 59 -1.62 -3.13 -10.18
C ASN A 59 -0.72 -2.06 -9.56
N PHE A 60 -1.02 -1.66 -8.33
CA PHE A 60 -0.20 -0.71 -7.58
C PHE A 60 1.20 -1.27 -7.31
N GLY A 61 1.28 -2.52 -6.85
CA GLY A 61 2.55 -3.21 -6.63
C GLY A 61 3.38 -3.34 -7.91
N ASN A 62 2.73 -3.64 -9.04
CA ASN A 62 3.39 -3.69 -10.34
C ASN A 62 3.93 -2.32 -10.76
N ALA A 63 3.19 -1.24 -10.52
CA ALA A 63 3.62 0.13 -10.83
C ALA A 63 4.84 0.55 -9.98
N ILE A 64 4.82 0.28 -8.68
CA ILE A 64 5.96 0.50 -7.78
C ILE A 64 7.17 -0.31 -8.23
N PHE A 65 7.00 -1.60 -8.51
CA PHE A 65 8.10 -2.46 -8.93
C PHE A 65 8.71 -2.01 -10.25
N SER A 66 7.88 -1.59 -11.21
CA SER A 66 8.36 -1.09 -12.51
C SER A 66 9.17 0.20 -12.38
N ALA A 67 8.74 1.11 -11.50
CA ALA A 67 9.39 2.42 -11.33
C ALA A 67 10.60 2.37 -10.38
N TYR A 68 10.58 1.51 -9.35
CA TYR A 68 11.53 1.51 -8.25
C TYR A 68 12.19 0.15 -7.98
N GLY A 69 12.13 -0.81 -8.90
CA GLY A 69 12.61 -2.17 -8.67
C GLY A 69 14.05 -2.25 -8.16
N LEU A 70 14.97 -1.50 -8.77
CA LEU A 70 16.38 -1.47 -8.32
C LEU A 70 16.51 -0.89 -6.90
N ASP A 71 15.82 0.21 -6.62
CA ASP A 71 15.77 0.85 -5.30
C ASP A 71 15.23 -0.11 -4.22
N LEU A 72 14.19 -0.89 -4.57
CA LEU A 72 13.64 -1.87 -3.64
C LEU A 72 14.66 -2.93 -3.26
N TYR A 73 15.38 -3.50 -4.23
CA TYR A 73 16.42 -4.50 -3.96
C TYR A 73 17.63 -3.93 -3.20
N GLN A 74 17.88 -2.63 -3.28
CA GLN A 74 18.95 -1.98 -2.52
C GLN A 74 18.55 -1.68 -1.08
N ASN A 75 17.28 -1.36 -0.82
CA ASN A 75 16.82 -0.86 0.47
C ASN A 75 16.06 -1.90 1.31
N PHE A 76 15.63 -3.01 0.71
CA PHE A 76 14.91 -4.08 1.39
C PHE A 76 15.68 -5.38 1.35
N ASP A 77 15.54 -6.19 2.40
CA ASP A 77 16.23 -7.48 2.51
C ASP A 77 15.60 -8.56 1.62
N ASP A 78 14.34 -8.39 1.26
CA ASP A 78 13.60 -9.27 0.35
C ASP A 78 12.51 -8.47 -0.38
N VAL A 79 12.21 -8.84 -1.62
CA VAL A 79 11.15 -8.21 -2.42
C VAL A 79 10.21 -9.30 -2.93
N ILE A 80 8.96 -9.23 -2.52
CA ILE A 80 7.92 -10.17 -2.94
C ILE A 80 6.84 -9.42 -3.72
N LEU A 81 6.60 -9.84 -4.95
CA LEU A 81 5.49 -9.36 -5.77
C LEU A 81 4.39 -10.42 -5.81
N VAL A 82 3.23 -10.10 -5.26
CA VAL A 82 2.06 -10.96 -5.27
C VAL A 82 1.18 -10.59 -6.46
N ASN A 83 0.89 -11.54 -7.30
CA ASN A 83 0.08 -11.33 -8.50
C ASN A 83 -1.41 -11.16 -8.19
N GLY A 84 -2.00 -10.16 -8.86
CA GLY A 84 -3.45 -9.95 -8.92
C GLY A 84 -4.06 -9.26 -7.70
N GLY A 85 -5.25 -8.71 -7.90
CA GLY A 85 -6.12 -8.28 -6.81
C GLY A 85 -6.67 -9.52 -6.10
N ILE A 86 -6.54 -9.57 -4.79
CA ILE A 86 -7.08 -10.67 -4.00
C ILE A 86 -8.56 -10.43 -3.82
N ARG A 87 -9.38 -11.21 -4.53
CA ARG A 87 -10.81 -11.24 -4.35
C ARG A 87 -11.17 -12.08 -3.12
N LYS A 88 -12.36 -11.84 -2.56
CA LYS A 88 -12.85 -12.62 -1.42
C LYS A 88 -12.82 -14.12 -1.76
N GLY A 89 -12.06 -14.89 -0.98
CA GLY A 89 -11.92 -16.34 -1.17
C GLY A 89 -10.75 -16.77 -2.05
N GLU A 90 -10.04 -15.84 -2.70
CA GLU A 90 -8.80 -16.16 -3.42
C GLU A 90 -7.61 -16.24 -2.45
N VAL A 91 -6.73 -17.20 -2.68
CA VAL A 91 -5.50 -17.40 -1.91
C VAL A 91 -4.35 -16.79 -2.71
N PRO A 92 -3.62 -15.81 -2.16
CA PRO A 92 -2.46 -15.27 -2.84
C PRO A 92 -1.37 -16.32 -2.96
N VAL A 93 -0.60 -16.25 -4.04
CA VAL A 93 0.53 -17.14 -4.28
C VAL A 93 1.83 -16.37 -4.10
N ILE A 94 2.67 -16.87 -3.21
CA ILE A 94 4.04 -16.37 -3.02
C ILE A 94 4.98 -17.42 -3.66
N PHE A 95 5.65 -17.05 -4.73
CA PHE A 95 6.59 -17.93 -5.46
C PHE A 95 7.96 -17.92 -4.79
N LYS A 96 8.02 -18.37 -3.53
CA LYS A 96 9.27 -18.55 -2.79
C LYS A 96 9.19 -19.82 -1.95
N GLU A 97 10.25 -20.60 -1.96
CA GLU A 97 10.41 -21.75 -1.06
C GLU A 97 10.88 -21.32 0.32
N LYS A 98 11.65 -20.23 0.40
CA LYS A 98 12.24 -19.69 1.62
C LYS A 98 12.24 -18.16 1.57
N LEU A 99 11.94 -17.55 2.71
CA LEU A 99 12.03 -16.12 2.89
C LEU A 99 13.46 -15.71 3.28
N GLU A 100 13.91 -14.54 2.81
CA GLU A 100 15.23 -13.98 3.17
C GLU A 100 15.19 -13.26 4.52
N THR A 101 14.01 -12.87 4.99
CA THR A 101 13.79 -12.27 6.30
C THR A 101 12.46 -12.75 6.89
N THR A 102 12.19 -12.41 8.13
CA THR A 102 10.92 -12.73 8.80
C THR A 102 9.96 -11.56 8.86
N ASP A 103 10.48 -10.33 8.90
CA ASP A 103 9.71 -9.12 9.10
C ASP A 103 9.55 -8.37 7.78
N TYR A 104 8.30 -8.19 7.37
CA TYR A 104 7.92 -7.54 6.12
C TYR A 104 7.07 -6.31 6.36
N ILE A 105 7.21 -5.34 5.47
CA ILE A 105 6.22 -4.29 5.27
C ILE A 105 5.38 -4.61 4.03
N PHE A 106 4.12 -4.24 4.06
CA PHE A 106 3.20 -4.39 2.94
C PHE A 106 2.86 -3.01 2.37
N LEU A 107 3.01 -2.85 1.06
CA LEU A 107 2.70 -1.61 0.34
C LEU A 107 1.46 -1.84 -0.55
N ASP A 108 0.46 -0.98 -0.39
CA ASP A 108 -0.77 -1.03 -1.19
C ASP A 108 -1.29 0.39 -1.46
N ASP A 109 -2.23 0.54 -2.37
CA ASP A 109 -2.85 1.83 -2.68
C ASP A 109 -3.82 2.28 -1.58
N SER A 110 -4.62 1.34 -1.07
CA SER A 110 -5.68 1.61 -0.11
C SER A 110 -5.85 0.51 0.93
N PHE A 111 -6.44 0.87 2.06
CA PHE A 111 -6.78 -0.06 3.13
C PHE A 111 -8.20 0.19 3.64
N TYR A 112 -9.02 -0.86 3.71
CA TYR A 112 -10.38 -0.79 4.26
C TYR A 112 -10.62 -1.87 5.30
N SER A 113 -10.97 -3.08 4.84
CA SER A 113 -11.24 -4.23 5.71
C SER A 113 -9.97 -5.01 6.08
N GLY A 114 -8.89 -4.78 5.35
CA GLY A 114 -7.66 -5.56 5.47
C GLY A 114 -7.71 -6.95 4.84
N THR A 115 -8.69 -7.23 3.99
CA THR A 115 -8.86 -8.55 3.37
C THR A 115 -7.60 -8.98 2.60
N THR A 116 -7.06 -8.11 1.75
CA THR A 116 -5.83 -8.38 0.99
C THR A 116 -4.64 -8.64 1.91
N ARG A 117 -4.40 -7.74 2.87
CA ARG A 117 -3.31 -7.89 3.84
C ARG A 117 -3.43 -9.18 4.64
N ASN A 118 -4.63 -9.52 5.11
CA ASN A 118 -4.84 -10.70 5.95
C ASN A 118 -4.63 -12.00 5.16
N ALA A 119 -5.05 -12.03 3.89
CA ALA A 119 -4.82 -13.16 3.00
C ALA A 119 -3.32 -13.36 2.74
N ILE A 120 -2.58 -12.30 2.43
CA ILE A 120 -1.12 -12.35 2.25
C ILE A 120 -0.42 -12.74 3.55
N SER A 121 -0.84 -12.18 4.69
CA SER A 121 -0.28 -12.48 6.01
C SER A 121 -0.42 -13.96 6.37
N SER A 122 -1.55 -14.58 6.01
CA SER A 122 -1.78 -16.00 6.23
C SER A 122 -0.79 -16.88 5.46
N VAL A 123 -0.59 -16.61 4.17
CA VAL A 123 0.36 -17.36 3.32
C VAL A 123 1.80 -17.09 3.78
N LEU A 124 2.14 -15.84 4.08
CA LEU A 124 3.47 -15.48 4.58
C LEU A 124 3.79 -16.18 5.90
N GLY A 125 2.80 -16.29 6.79
CA GLY A 125 2.92 -16.99 8.07
C GLY A 125 3.25 -18.47 7.92
N SER A 126 2.75 -19.14 6.88
CA SER A 126 3.11 -20.52 6.56
C SER A 126 4.58 -20.71 6.16
N LEU A 127 5.24 -19.61 5.76
CA LEU A 127 6.67 -19.54 5.45
C LEU A 127 7.50 -18.93 6.60
N ASN A 128 6.91 -18.78 7.79
CA ASN A 128 7.50 -18.15 8.97
C ASN A 128 7.81 -16.65 8.83
N GLY A 129 7.10 -15.95 7.95
CA GLY A 129 7.16 -14.50 7.82
C GLY A 129 5.95 -13.81 8.45
N ARG A 130 6.05 -12.52 8.68
CA ARG A 130 4.97 -11.67 9.20
C ARG A 130 4.99 -10.27 8.63
N ILE A 131 3.82 -9.69 8.44
CA ILE A 131 3.67 -8.27 8.10
C ILE A 131 3.62 -7.47 9.40
N ILE A 132 4.60 -6.60 9.60
CA ILE A 132 4.71 -5.75 10.80
C ILE A 132 4.10 -4.37 10.61
N LYS A 133 4.16 -3.82 9.41
CA LYS A 133 3.58 -2.52 9.03
C LYS A 133 2.96 -2.62 7.64
N THR A 134 1.88 -1.89 7.44
CA THR A 134 1.24 -1.69 6.14
C THR A 134 1.28 -0.22 5.80
N PHE A 135 1.74 0.12 4.61
CA PHE A 135 1.77 1.47 4.09
C PHE A 135 0.80 1.58 2.93
N VAL A 136 -0.02 2.60 2.97
CA VAL A 136 -1.01 2.88 1.92
C VAL A 136 -1.05 4.36 1.60
N ILE A 137 -1.48 4.69 0.40
CA ILE A 137 -1.78 6.07 0.06
C ILE A 137 -2.99 6.52 0.87
N TYR A 138 -4.00 5.65 0.96
CA TYR A 138 -5.31 5.99 1.51
C TYR A 138 -5.80 4.93 2.53
N ASP A 139 -6.17 5.38 3.74
CA ASP A 139 -6.84 4.54 4.74
C ASP A 139 -8.32 4.92 4.86
N GLY A 140 -9.20 4.03 4.38
CA GLY A 140 -10.67 4.14 4.47
C GLY A 140 -11.29 3.28 5.55
N ALA A 141 -10.49 2.67 6.42
CA ALA A 141 -11.03 1.84 7.50
C ALA A 141 -11.80 2.67 8.54
N LYS A 142 -12.95 2.17 8.97
CA LYS A 142 -13.78 2.80 10.01
C LYS A 142 -13.02 2.96 11.32
N VAL A 143 -12.20 1.96 11.65
CA VAL A 143 -11.37 1.94 12.86
C VAL A 143 -9.91 1.93 12.46
N ARG A 144 -9.17 2.93 12.94
CA ARG A 144 -7.73 3.04 12.69
C ARG A 144 -7.00 1.81 13.23
N GLN A 145 -6.22 1.19 12.37
CA GLN A 145 -5.33 0.08 12.73
C GLN A 145 -3.94 0.61 13.09
N LYS A 146 -3.41 0.21 14.24
CA LYS A 146 -2.11 0.69 14.74
C LYS A 146 -0.95 0.46 13.76
N ASN A 147 -1.03 -0.61 12.97
CA ASN A 147 0.04 -1.01 12.05
C ASN A 147 -0.20 -0.57 10.60
N VAL A 148 -1.20 0.27 10.35
CA VAL A 148 -1.49 0.86 9.04
C VAL A 148 -1.11 2.32 9.08
N LEU A 149 -0.16 2.68 8.21
CA LEU A 149 0.31 4.04 8.01
C LEU A 149 -0.16 4.49 6.63
N SER A 150 -0.82 5.64 6.57
CA SER A 150 -1.36 6.18 5.32
C SER A 150 -0.93 7.61 5.11
N MET A 151 -0.80 8.01 3.84
CA MET A 151 -0.59 9.42 3.49
C MET A 151 -1.87 10.23 3.75
N PHE A 152 -3.03 9.58 3.55
CA PHE A 152 -4.35 10.19 3.78
C PHE A 152 -5.23 9.22 4.55
N ARG A 153 -6.15 9.78 5.30
CA ARG A 153 -7.22 9.05 5.94
C ARG A 153 -8.56 9.65 5.58
N TYR A 154 -9.47 8.80 5.12
CA TYR A 154 -10.85 9.15 4.85
C TYR A 154 -11.74 8.60 5.96
N PHE A 155 -12.52 9.46 6.56
CA PHE A 155 -13.40 9.09 7.63
C PHE A 155 -14.79 9.68 7.38
N ASP A 156 -15.79 8.77 7.22
CA ASP A 156 -17.21 9.09 7.18
C ASP A 156 -17.83 9.49 5.83
N LYS A 157 -19.18 9.51 5.81
CA LYS A 157 -20.06 9.83 4.66
C LYS A 157 -19.81 11.20 4.02
N TYR A 158 -18.97 12.01 4.64
CA TYR A 158 -18.51 13.30 4.13
C TYR A 158 -17.00 13.37 4.23
N PRO A 159 -16.31 13.45 3.09
CA PRO A 159 -14.85 13.39 3.05
C PRO A 159 -14.21 14.62 3.70
N GLU A 160 -13.82 14.50 4.96
CA GLU A 160 -12.78 15.35 5.51
C GLU A 160 -11.44 14.66 5.31
N ILE A 161 -10.63 15.18 4.39
CA ILE A 161 -9.25 14.74 4.25
C ILE A 161 -8.50 15.30 5.44
N ARG A 162 -8.15 14.41 6.35
CA ARG A 162 -7.23 14.75 7.42
C ARG A 162 -5.84 14.31 7.01
N GLU A 163 -4.96 15.29 6.84
CA GLU A 163 -3.53 15.03 6.77
C GLU A 163 -3.14 14.34 8.09
N LEU A 164 -2.65 13.11 8.00
CA LEU A 164 -2.02 12.51 9.16
C LEU A 164 -0.65 13.13 9.29
N ASP A 165 -0.33 13.62 10.49
CA ASP A 165 0.97 14.20 10.80
C ASP A 165 2.10 13.33 10.25
N VAL A 166 2.75 13.84 9.22
CA VAL A 166 3.88 13.23 8.53
C VAL A 166 5.14 13.49 9.31
#